data_3b24ad4b9798f8b01ba76dd90a09d784
#
_entry.id   3b24ad4b9798f8b01ba76dd90a09d784
#
_cell.length_a   1.000
_cell.length_b   1.000
_cell.length_c   1.000
_cell.angle_alpha   90.00
_cell.angle_beta   90.00
_cell.angle_gamma   90.00
#
_symmetry.space_group_name_H-M   'P 1'
#
loop_
_entity.id
_entity.type
_entity.pdbx_description
1 polymer ?
#
loop_
_entity_poly.entity_id
_entity_poly.type
_entity_poly.pdbx_seq_one_letter_code
_entity_poly.pdbx_strand_id
1 'polypeptide(L)'
;MDEENKKVLREIFWPAVFISSMAFLFAVFPRFIISLGWASDDFLLQGVYTETTGFIDWTVVVILFASMIFGTLMVQHGENEVAPENVFDKFSLFLGRVTMLLVVSLVTAMLVEVLLRYVFEAPTVWANELCLWMSGFVFLLSGLYAMQQRNHIRIYLLYDILPRNAQRTCDTISVLLILFFAFSMVYGGFGEAQAKFLRWETFGTYWDPPLPATLKPTVLIAVILVALQSLVNLIADWNKKPESHSPIDEIEVESIIQQTRKGVN
;
A
#
# COMPACT_ATOMS: atom_id res chain seq x y z
N MET A 1 -25.99 18.41 -0.95
CA MET A 1 -24.90 17.45 -1.13
C MET A 1 -25.32 16.24 -0.34
N ASP A 2 -25.67 15.15 -1.05
CA ASP A 2 -26.23 13.95 -0.46
C ASP A 2 -25.23 13.28 0.47
N GLU A 3 -25.71 12.51 1.42
CA GLU A 3 -24.88 11.77 2.40
C GLU A 3 -23.86 10.89 1.72
N GLU A 4 -24.20 10.30 0.59
CA GLU A 4 -23.35 9.46 -0.24
C GLU A 4 -22.16 10.26 -0.81
N ASN A 5 -22.40 11.45 -1.32
CA ASN A 5 -21.33 12.34 -1.82
C ASN A 5 -20.37 12.79 -0.72
N LYS A 6 -20.87 13.00 0.52
CA LYS A 6 -20.02 13.31 1.68
C LYS A 6 -19.17 12.10 2.09
N LYS A 7 -19.69 10.89 1.92
CA LYS A 7 -18.97 9.65 2.21
C LYS A 7 -17.81 9.46 1.23
N VAL A 8 -18.09 9.55 -0.07
CA VAL A 8 -17.08 9.45 -1.13
C VAL A 8 -15.99 10.51 -0.97
N LEU A 9 -16.39 11.77 -0.70
CA LEU A 9 -15.43 12.86 -0.51
C LEU A 9 -14.47 12.59 0.67
N ARG A 10 -14.95 12.03 1.77
CA ARG A 10 -14.10 11.67 2.93
C ARG A 10 -13.12 10.55 2.61
N GLU A 11 -13.53 9.55 1.83
CA GLU A 11 -12.66 8.43 1.45
C GLU A 11 -11.54 8.84 0.48
N ILE A 12 -11.75 9.88 -0.32
CA ILE A 12 -10.75 10.42 -1.24
C ILE A 12 -9.86 11.47 -0.57
N PHE A 13 -10.45 12.31 0.28
CA PHE A 13 -9.77 13.48 0.85
C PHE A 13 -8.53 13.12 1.67
N TRP A 14 -8.66 12.23 2.66
CA TRP A 14 -7.53 11.88 3.52
C TRP A 14 -6.40 11.16 2.80
N PRO A 15 -6.66 10.18 1.92
CA PRO A 15 -5.61 9.60 1.08
C PRO A 15 -4.94 10.62 0.16
N ALA A 16 -5.68 11.57 -0.42
CA ALA A 16 -5.11 12.62 -1.27
C ALA A 16 -4.20 13.56 -0.47
N VAL A 17 -4.60 13.97 0.74
CA VAL A 17 -3.76 14.78 1.65
C VAL A 17 -2.50 14.00 2.04
N PHE A 18 -2.63 12.71 2.32
CA PHE A 18 -1.49 11.84 2.65
C PHE A 18 -0.49 11.76 1.49
N ILE A 19 -0.95 11.48 0.27
CA ILE A 19 -0.11 11.41 -0.93
C ILE A 19 0.60 12.75 -1.20
N SER A 20 -0.15 13.87 -1.13
CA SER A 20 0.40 15.21 -1.37
C SER A 20 1.46 15.59 -0.33
N SER A 21 1.20 15.28 0.95
CA SER A 21 2.16 15.51 2.03
C SER A 21 3.40 14.66 1.89
N MET A 22 3.24 13.38 1.49
CA MET A 22 4.37 12.47 1.26
C MET A 22 5.22 12.90 0.07
N ALA A 23 4.59 13.32 -1.03
CA ALA A 23 5.29 13.84 -2.20
C ALA A 23 6.11 15.09 -1.87
N PHE A 24 5.53 16.02 -1.09
CA PHE A 24 6.27 17.20 -0.61
C PHE A 24 7.45 16.79 0.28
N LEU A 25 7.24 15.88 1.24
CA LEU A 25 8.31 15.41 2.13
C LEU A 25 9.44 14.74 1.35
N PHE A 26 9.15 13.98 0.32
CA PHE A 26 10.21 13.40 -0.53
C PHE A 26 11.05 14.48 -1.21
N ALA A 27 10.46 15.60 -1.61
CA ALA A 27 11.19 16.70 -2.23
C ALA A 27 12.10 17.45 -1.24
N VAL A 28 11.70 17.57 0.04
CA VAL A 28 12.45 18.33 1.06
C VAL A 28 13.20 17.43 2.05
N PHE A 29 13.14 16.12 1.91
CA PHE A 29 13.69 15.17 2.89
C PHE A 29 15.19 15.34 3.15
N PRO A 30 16.05 15.69 2.17
CA PRO A 30 17.45 16.01 2.42
C PRO A 30 17.67 17.05 3.52
N ARG A 31 16.76 18.02 3.68
CA ARG A 31 16.83 19.03 4.76
C ARG A 31 16.70 18.37 6.15
N PHE A 32 15.86 17.31 6.26
CA PHE A 32 15.72 16.55 7.51
C PHE A 32 16.99 15.76 7.84
N ILE A 33 17.63 15.14 6.83
CA ILE A 33 18.90 14.42 7.02
C ILE A 33 19.96 15.35 7.61
N ILE A 34 20.06 16.59 7.09
CA ILE A 34 21.00 17.60 7.60
C ILE A 34 20.59 18.06 9.01
N SER A 35 19.32 18.44 9.21
CA SER A 35 18.84 18.98 10.49
C SER A 35 18.91 18.00 11.65
N LEU A 36 18.79 16.70 11.38
CA LEU A 36 18.88 15.62 12.37
C LEU A 36 20.30 15.12 12.59
N GLY A 37 21.27 15.69 11.86
CA GLY A 37 22.67 15.28 11.98
C GLY A 37 22.95 13.87 11.44
N TRP A 38 22.11 13.37 10.52
CA TRP A 38 22.28 12.06 9.88
C TRP A 38 23.12 12.13 8.59
N ALA A 39 23.45 13.34 8.14
CA ALA A 39 24.24 13.55 6.94
C ALA A 39 25.65 12.98 7.11
N SER A 40 26.08 12.13 6.17
CA SER A 40 27.49 11.72 6.06
C SER A 40 28.35 12.82 5.43
N ASP A 41 29.66 12.75 5.64
CA ASP A 41 30.59 13.69 5.02
C ASP A 41 30.46 13.70 3.48
N ASP A 42 30.25 12.54 2.88
CA ASP A 42 30.02 12.40 1.44
C ASP A 42 28.74 13.12 0.98
N PHE A 43 27.69 13.11 1.78
CA PHE A 43 26.44 13.81 1.49
C PHE A 43 26.63 15.35 1.54
N LEU A 44 27.36 15.83 2.53
CA LEU A 44 27.66 17.25 2.71
C LEU A 44 28.60 17.79 1.61
N LEU A 45 29.53 16.97 1.12
CA LEU A 45 30.46 17.32 0.05
C LEU A 45 29.78 17.49 -1.31
N GLN A 46 28.61 16.88 -1.54
CA GLN A 46 27.87 17.04 -2.79
C GLN A 46 27.34 18.48 -2.99
N GLY A 47 27.28 19.29 -1.93
CA GLY A 47 26.94 20.73 -2.00
C GLY A 47 25.55 21.09 -2.52
N VAL A 48 24.75 20.07 -2.86
CA VAL A 48 23.42 20.25 -3.49
C VAL A 48 22.36 20.66 -2.47
N TYR A 49 22.55 20.27 -1.21
CA TYR A 49 21.62 20.56 -0.12
C TYR A 49 22.33 21.28 1.02
N THR A 50 22.05 22.54 1.21
CA THR A 50 22.64 23.36 2.26
C THR A 50 21.63 23.89 3.29
N GLU A 51 20.33 23.70 2.99
CA GLU A 51 19.28 24.24 3.83
C GLU A 51 18.84 23.26 4.92
N THR A 52 18.59 23.80 6.10
CA THR A 52 17.98 23.07 7.22
C THR A 52 16.46 23.13 7.14
N THR A 53 15.77 22.27 7.89
CA THR A 53 14.29 22.23 7.96
C THR A 53 13.73 23.55 8.48
N GLY A 54 12.69 24.05 7.78
CA GLY A 54 11.91 25.20 8.19
C GLY A 54 10.61 24.82 8.93
N PHE A 55 9.87 25.83 9.37
CA PHE A 55 8.55 25.65 10.00
C PHE A 55 7.56 24.92 9.09
N ILE A 56 7.59 25.21 7.77
CA ILE A 56 6.69 24.57 6.78
C ILE A 56 6.96 23.08 6.70
N ASP A 57 8.23 22.65 6.69
CA ASP A 57 8.61 21.23 6.58
C ASP A 57 8.05 20.42 7.75
N TRP A 58 8.17 20.94 8.97
CA TRP A 58 7.60 20.32 10.17
C TRP A 58 6.07 20.32 10.18
N THR A 59 5.45 21.38 9.67
CA THR A 59 3.99 21.45 9.53
C THR A 59 3.48 20.35 8.60
N VAL A 60 4.15 20.09 7.48
CA VAL A 60 3.77 19.02 6.56
C VAL A 60 3.95 17.63 7.20
N VAL A 61 4.96 17.44 8.03
CA VAL A 61 5.11 16.19 8.82
C VAL A 61 3.89 15.97 9.72
N VAL A 62 3.45 17.04 10.42
CA VAL A 62 2.25 16.95 11.27
C VAL A 62 1.00 16.64 10.44
N ILE A 63 0.84 17.27 9.27
CA ILE A 63 -0.28 17.01 8.35
C ILE A 63 -0.24 15.57 7.85
N LEU A 64 0.93 15.03 7.52
CA LEU A 64 1.09 13.63 7.11
C LEU A 64 0.59 12.66 8.19
N PHE A 65 1.06 12.81 9.43
CA PHE A 65 0.61 11.95 10.52
C PHE A 65 -0.87 12.15 10.85
N ALA A 66 -1.36 13.39 10.81
CA ALA A 66 -2.78 13.68 11.01
C ALA A 66 -3.63 13.01 9.92
N SER A 67 -3.25 13.12 8.64
CA SER A 67 -3.97 12.47 7.54
C SER A 67 -3.97 10.96 7.65
N MET A 68 -2.87 10.35 8.10
CA MET A 68 -2.78 8.92 8.35
C MET A 68 -3.72 8.49 9.49
N ILE A 69 -3.73 9.21 10.61
CA ILE A 69 -4.58 8.90 11.76
C ILE A 69 -6.05 9.10 11.42
N PHE A 70 -6.43 10.28 10.92
CA PHE A 70 -7.83 10.58 10.58
C PHE A 70 -8.32 9.71 9.42
N GLY A 71 -7.48 9.45 8.40
CA GLY A 71 -7.80 8.55 7.31
C GLY A 71 -8.08 7.12 7.80
N THR A 72 -7.24 6.58 8.69
CA THR A 72 -7.44 5.27 9.30
C THR A 72 -8.73 5.20 10.15
N LEU A 73 -9.03 6.25 10.92
CA LEU A 73 -10.22 6.28 11.78
C LEU A 73 -11.52 6.44 10.98
N MET A 74 -11.47 7.16 9.85
CA MET A 74 -12.64 7.51 9.05
C MET A 74 -12.89 6.57 7.86
N VAL A 75 -11.95 5.68 7.53
CA VAL A 75 -12.09 4.73 6.42
C VAL A 75 -13.29 3.80 6.66
N GLN A 76 -14.07 3.58 5.62
CA GLN A 76 -15.20 2.65 5.60
C GLN A 76 -14.91 1.52 4.62
N HIS A 77 -15.39 0.32 4.94
CA HIS A 77 -15.30 -0.81 4.02
C HIS A 77 -16.42 -0.74 2.96
N GLY A 78 -16.14 -1.20 1.76
CA GLY A 78 -17.11 -1.39 0.69
C GLY A 78 -17.95 -2.66 0.91
N GLU A 79 -19.01 -2.82 0.13
CA GLU A 79 -19.91 -3.99 0.23
C GLU A 79 -19.20 -5.32 -0.04
N ASN A 80 -18.18 -5.31 -0.91
CA ASN A 80 -17.41 -6.51 -1.29
C ASN A 80 -16.07 -6.61 -0.53
N GLU A 81 -15.83 -5.78 0.49
CA GLU A 81 -14.60 -5.78 1.28
C GLU A 81 -14.82 -6.47 2.63
N VAL A 82 -13.80 -7.15 3.10
CA VAL A 82 -13.81 -7.72 4.45
C VAL A 82 -13.86 -6.61 5.48
N ALA A 83 -14.88 -6.64 6.34
CA ALA A 83 -15.07 -5.64 7.39
C ALA A 83 -13.87 -5.63 8.35
N PRO A 84 -13.32 -4.45 8.68
CA PRO A 84 -12.18 -4.33 9.60
C PRO A 84 -12.61 -4.65 11.03
N GLU A 85 -11.95 -5.60 11.65
CA GLU A 85 -12.18 -5.99 13.05
C GLU A 85 -11.31 -5.19 14.02
N ASN A 86 -10.13 -4.75 13.56
CA ASN A 86 -9.11 -4.08 14.37
C ASN A 86 -8.68 -2.74 13.74
N VAL A 87 -7.99 -1.92 14.53
CA VAL A 87 -7.41 -0.66 14.06
C VAL A 87 -6.38 -0.89 12.95
N PHE A 88 -5.64 -2.00 13.02
CA PHE A 88 -4.65 -2.37 12.00
C PHE A 88 -5.31 -2.71 10.65
N ASP A 89 -6.47 -3.38 10.67
CA ASP A 89 -7.26 -3.62 9.47
C ASP A 89 -7.73 -2.31 8.82
N LYS A 90 -8.17 -1.33 9.64
CA LYS A 90 -8.53 0.01 9.15
C LYS A 90 -7.34 0.74 8.51
N PHE A 91 -6.16 0.61 9.11
CA PHE A 91 -4.93 1.17 8.56
C PHE A 91 -4.60 0.54 7.20
N SER A 92 -4.71 -0.78 7.09
CA SER A 92 -4.50 -1.51 5.83
C SER A 92 -5.52 -1.11 4.76
N LEU A 93 -6.79 -0.93 5.12
CA LEU A 93 -7.83 -0.38 4.23
C LEU A 93 -7.51 1.05 3.78
N PHE A 94 -7.07 1.91 4.70
CA PHE A 94 -6.65 3.27 4.35
C PHE A 94 -5.51 3.28 3.33
N LEU A 95 -4.48 2.44 3.53
CA LEU A 95 -3.40 2.28 2.55
C LEU A 95 -3.91 1.70 1.22
N GLY A 96 -4.92 0.84 1.24
CA GLY A 96 -5.64 0.40 0.05
C GLY A 96 -6.26 1.58 -0.72
N ARG A 97 -6.92 2.54 -0.04
CA ARG A 97 -7.45 3.76 -0.69
C ARG A 97 -6.34 4.64 -1.25
N VAL A 98 -5.22 4.77 -0.53
CA VAL A 98 -4.01 5.46 -1.03
C VAL A 98 -3.53 4.79 -2.33
N THR A 99 -3.44 3.46 -2.34
CA THR A 99 -3.01 2.69 -3.52
C THR A 99 -3.95 2.91 -4.71
N MET A 100 -5.27 2.90 -4.51
CA MET A 100 -6.25 3.17 -5.56
C MET A 100 -6.06 4.55 -6.19
N LEU A 101 -5.83 5.59 -5.37
CA LEU A 101 -5.56 6.94 -5.87
C LEU A 101 -4.22 7.01 -6.61
N LEU A 102 -3.18 6.31 -6.15
CA LEU A 102 -1.90 6.23 -6.85
C LEU A 102 -2.07 5.59 -8.24
N VAL A 103 -2.89 4.54 -8.36
CA VAL A 103 -3.20 3.90 -9.66
C VAL A 103 -3.90 4.90 -10.59
N VAL A 104 -4.91 5.61 -10.11
CA VAL A 104 -5.61 6.64 -10.90
C VAL A 104 -4.64 7.74 -11.34
N SER A 105 -3.79 8.21 -10.43
CA SER A 105 -2.77 9.24 -10.72
C SER A 105 -1.76 8.76 -11.76
N LEU A 106 -1.31 7.49 -11.65
CA LEU A 106 -0.40 6.86 -12.60
C LEU A 106 -1.01 6.78 -13.99
N VAL A 107 -2.25 6.29 -14.10
CA VAL A 107 -2.96 6.21 -15.39
C VAL A 107 -3.14 7.61 -16.00
N THR A 108 -3.49 8.60 -15.17
CA THR A 108 -3.65 10.00 -15.61
C THR A 108 -2.32 10.57 -16.12
N ALA A 109 -1.22 10.36 -15.39
CA ALA A 109 0.12 10.82 -15.80
C ALA A 109 0.55 10.20 -17.15
N MET A 110 0.33 8.89 -17.33
CA MET A 110 0.64 8.22 -18.60
C MET A 110 -0.25 8.70 -19.73
N LEU A 111 -1.55 8.94 -19.48
CA LEU A 111 -2.45 9.50 -20.49
C LEU A 111 -1.98 10.87 -20.95
N VAL A 112 -1.63 11.75 -20.01
CA VAL A 112 -1.08 13.09 -20.31
C VAL A 112 0.21 12.98 -21.13
N GLU A 113 1.14 12.09 -20.74
CA GLU A 113 2.38 11.87 -21.48
C GLU A 113 2.11 11.41 -22.92
N VAL A 114 1.18 10.47 -23.11
CA VAL A 114 0.80 9.99 -24.45
C VAL A 114 0.23 11.12 -25.31
N LEU A 115 -0.65 11.96 -24.76
CA LEU A 115 -1.20 13.11 -25.47
C LEU A 115 -0.12 14.14 -25.81
N LEU A 116 0.74 14.49 -24.86
CA LEU A 116 1.86 15.41 -25.11
C LEU A 116 2.80 14.88 -26.18
N ARG A 117 3.14 13.62 -26.16
CA ARG A 117 4.08 12.99 -27.08
C ARG A 117 3.55 12.86 -28.50
N TYR A 118 2.29 12.43 -28.67
CA TYR A 118 1.76 12.09 -30.00
C TYR A 118 0.84 13.13 -30.59
N VAL A 119 0.20 14.00 -29.79
CA VAL A 119 -0.68 15.06 -30.28
C VAL A 119 0.05 16.39 -30.35
N PHE A 120 0.85 16.71 -29.32
CA PHE A 120 1.54 17.99 -29.21
C PHE A 120 3.03 17.92 -29.62
N GLU A 121 3.55 16.73 -29.92
CA GLU A 121 4.97 16.48 -30.27
C GLU A 121 5.96 17.02 -29.22
N ALA A 122 5.52 17.09 -27.95
CA ALA A 122 6.24 17.64 -26.81
C ALA A 122 6.41 16.57 -25.69
N PRO A 123 7.26 15.53 -25.92
CA PRO A 123 7.46 14.46 -24.94
C PRO A 123 8.07 14.99 -23.64
N THR A 124 7.63 14.47 -22.50
CA THR A 124 8.20 14.82 -21.20
C THR A 124 9.33 13.85 -20.82
N VAL A 125 10.26 14.31 -19.97
CA VAL A 125 11.36 13.46 -19.46
C VAL A 125 11.02 12.84 -18.11
N TRP A 126 10.05 13.40 -17.40
CA TRP A 126 9.73 13.03 -16.01
C TRP A 126 8.60 11.99 -15.88
N ALA A 127 7.67 11.94 -16.85
CA ALA A 127 6.45 11.15 -16.70
C ALA A 127 6.71 9.65 -16.54
N ASN A 128 7.61 9.07 -17.36
CA ASN A 128 7.95 7.65 -17.25
C ASN A 128 8.59 7.31 -15.91
N GLU A 129 9.50 8.16 -15.43
CA GLU A 129 10.21 7.95 -14.16
C GLU A 129 9.27 8.12 -12.97
N LEU A 130 8.37 9.10 -13.03
CA LEU A 130 7.31 9.28 -12.04
C LEU A 130 6.41 8.03 -11.98
N CYS A 131 5.97 7.52 -13.13
CA CYS A 131 5.14 6.33 -13.18
C CYS A 131 5.87 5.09 -12.65
N LEU A 132 7.16 4.93 -12.95
CA LEU A 132 7.98 3.87 -12.39
C LEU A 132 8.06 3.98 -10.86
N TRP A 133 8.29 5.18 -10.35
CA TRP A 133 8.36 5.44 -8.90
C TRP A 133 7.03 5.18 -8.20
N MET A 134 5.92 5.69 -8.74
CA MET A 134 4.57 5.45 -8.22
C MET A 134 4.20 3.96 -8.26
N SER A 135 4.54 3.24 -9.34
CA SER A 135 4.24 1.81 -9.47
C SER A 135 4.94 0.99 -8.38
N GLY A 136 6.16 1.36 -7.99
CA GLY A 136 6.85 0.75 -6.87
C GLY A 136 6.03 0.82 -5.58
N PHE A 137 5.48 1.98 -5.23
CA PHE A 137 4.60 2.13 -4.07
C PHE A 137 3.29 1.37 -4.24
N VAL A 138 2.69 1.40 -5.42
CA VAL A 138 1.45 0.64 -5.71
C VAL A 138 1.65 -0.85 -5.43
N PHE A 139 2.73 -1.46 -5.93
CA PHE A 139 3.01 -2.89 -5.69
C PHE A 139 3.25 -3.21 -4.22
N LEU A 140 3.96 -2.35 -3.50
CA LEU A 140 4.28 -2.58 -2.09
C LEU A 140 3.04 -2.43 -1.19
N LEU A 141 2.25 -1.39 -1.40
CA LEU A 141 1.09 -1.09 -0.55
C LEU A 141 -0.10 -2.01 -0.86
N SER A 142 -0.27 -2.42 -2.14
CA SER A 142 -1.34 -3.37 -2.52
C SER A 142 -1.20 -4.72 -1.83
N GLY A 143 0.03 -5.17 -1.55
CA GLY A 143 0.27 -6.41 -0.81
C GLY A 143 -0.32 -6.39 0.60
N LEU A 144 -0.25 -5.26 1.30
CA LEU A 144 -0.85 -5.11 2.63
C LEU A 144 -2.38 -5.14 2.56
N TYR A 145 -2.97 -4.44 1.59
CA TYR A 145 -4.40 -4.46 1.36
C TYR A 145 -4.91 -5.87 1.00
N ALA A 146 -4.21 -6.56 0.08
CA ALA A 146 -4.56 -7.94 -0.29
C ALA A 146 -4.49 -8.91 0.90
N MET A 147 -3.50 -8.73 1.80
CA MET A 147 -3.40 -9.54 3.01
C MET A 147 -4.56 -9.25 3.98
N GLN A 148 -4.98 -8.01 4.15
CA GLN A 148 -6.12 -7.63 4.97
C GLN A 148 -7.42 -8.18 4.39
N GLN A 149 -7.60 -8.18 3.07
CA GLN A 149 -8.75 -8.76 2.39
C GLN A 149 -8.75 -10.29 2.36
N ARG A 150 -7.77 -10.95 3.00
CA ARG A 150 -7.59 -12.41 3.00
C ARG A 150 -7.49 -13.01 1.59
N ASN A 151 -7.22 -12.20 0.58
CA ASN A 151 -7.03 -12.61 -0.82
C ASN A 151 -5.64 -13.22 -1.08
N HIS A 152 -4.98 -13.76 -0.05
CA HIS A 152 -3.73 -14.48 -0.24
C HIS A 152 -4.04 -15.81 -0.96
N ILE A 153 -3.19 -16.16 -1.91
CA ILE A 153 -3.39 -17.37 -2.74
C ILE A 153 -3.49 -18.61 -1.81
N ARG A 154 -4.68 -19.18 -1.74
CA ARG A 154 -4.97 -20.44 -1.07
C ARG A 154 -5.57 -21.41 -2.09
N ILE A 155 -5.21 -22.68 -1.99
CA ILE A 155 -5.87 -23.73 -2.77
C ILE A 155 -7.12 -24.12 -1.98
N TYR A 156 -8.19 -23.32 -2.12
CA TYR A 156 -9.44 -23.52 -1.36
C TYR A 156 -9.99 -24.93 -1.49
N LEU A 157 -9.90 -25.54 -2.68
CA LEU A 157 -10.39 -26.88 -2.95
C LEU A 157 -9.75 -27.94 -2.02
N LEU A 158 -8.46 -27.79 -1.72
CA LEU A 158 -7.76 -28.72 -0.79
C LEU A 158 -7.97 -28.28 0.67
N TYR A 159 -8.00 -26.99 0.93
CA TYR A 159 -8.12 -26.44 2.27
C TYR A 159 -9.49 -26.73 2.90
N ASP A 160 -10.58 -26.65 2.13
CA ASP A 160 -11.96 -26.85 2.61
C ASP A 160 -12.27 -28.32 2.96
N ILE A 161 -11.51 -29.28 2.39
CA ILE A 161 -11.62 -30.73 2.73
C ILE A 161 -10.95 -31.04 4.07
N LEU A 162 -10.02 -30.19 4.54
CA LEU A 162 -9.25 -30.46 5.74
C LEU A 162 -10.08 -30.26 7.03
N PRO A 163 -9.90 -31.10 8.06
CA PRO A 163 -10.50 -30.87 9.36
C PRO A 163 -9.97 -29.58 9.98
N ARG A 164 -10.77 -28.90 10.81
CA ARG A 164 -10.43 -27.58 11.38
C ARG A 164 -9.04 -27.49 12.02
N ASN A 165 -8.61 -28.56 12.70
CA ASN A 165 -7.28 -28.59 13.31
C ASN A 165 -6.15 -28.58 12.28
N ALA A 166 -6.32 -29.27 11.14
CA ALA A 166 -5.36 -29.24 10.05
C ALA A 166 -5.34 -27.87 9.35
N GLN A 167 -6.50 -27.22 9.17
CA GLN A 167 -6.58 -25.84 8.64
C GLN A 167 -5.79 -24.87 9.54
N ARG A 168 -6.01 -24.90 10.87
CA ARG A 168 -5.25 -24.08 11.83
C ARG A 168 -3.75 -24.34 11.78
N THR A 169 -3.34 -25.60 11.60
CA THR A 169 -1.91 -25.95 11.47
C THR A 169 -1.33 -25.37 10.19
N CYS A 170 -2.04 -25.48 9.05
CA CYS A 170 -1.61 -24.89 7.78
C CYS A 170 -1.51 -23.36 7.88
N ASP A 171 -2.48 -22.70 8.48
CA ASP A 171 -2.47 -21.24 8.68
C ASP A 171 -1.29 -20.81 9.56
N THR A 172 -1.03 -21.54 10.66
CA THR A 172 0.10 -21.26 11.54
C THR A 172 1.45 -21.44 10.81
N ILE A 173 1.60 -22.50 10.04
CA ILE A 173 2.82 -22.74 9.24
C ILE A 173 3.00 -21.62 8.21
N SER A 174 1.94 -21.22 7.51
CA SER A 174 1.99 -20.12 6.54
C SER A 174 2.44 -18.81 7.18
N VAL A 175 1.89 -18.45 8.33
CA VAL A 175 2.29 -17.24 9.07
C VAL A 175 3.74 -17.33 9.54
N LEU A 176 4.18 -18.49 10.05
CA LEU A 176 5.58 -18.68 10.45
C LEU A 176 6.55 -18.51 9.27
N LEU A 177 6.20 -19.01 8.08
CA LEU A 177 7.00 -18.84 6.87
C LEU A 177 7.04 -17.37 6.43
N ILE A 178 5.91 -16.64 6.51
CA ILE A 178 5.85 -15.20 6.22
C ILE A 178 6.74 -14.42 7.19
N LEU A 179 6.66 -14.73 8.49
CA LEU A 179 7.51 -14.10 9.51
C LEU A 179 8.99 -14.38 9.29
N PHE A 180 9.35 -15.62 8.97
CA PHE A 180 10.73 -16.00 8.65
C PHE A 180 11.24 -15.27 7.41
N PHE A 181 10.43 -15.18 6.36
CA PHE A 181 10.76 -14.41 5.16
C PHE A 181 10.95 -12.92 5.48
N ALA A 182 10.02 -12.32 6.24
CA ALA A 182 10.10 -10.94 6.65
C ALA A 182 11.38 -10.65 7.47
N PHE A 183 11.68 -11.51 8.44
CA PHE A 183 12.91 -11.39 9.23
C PHE A 183 14.16 -11.47 8.35
N SER A 184 14.21 -12.44 7.44
CA SER A 184 15.37 -12.63 6.54
C SER A 184 15.55 -11.42 5.61
N MET A 185 14.45 -10.87 5.05
CA MET A 185 14.48 -9.68 4.21
C MET A 185 14.95 -8.44 4.97
N VAL A 186 14.44 -8.23 6.18
CA VAL A 186 14.85 -7.09 7.02
C VAL A 186 16.30 -7.23 7.43
N TYR A 187 16.70 -8.40 7.92
CA TYR A 187 18.08 -8.64 8.36
C TYR A 187 19.09 -8.47 7.21
N GLY A 188 18.80 -9.04 6.04
CA GLY A 188 19.70 -8.95 4.88
C GLY A 188 19.65 -7.60 4.18
N GLY A 189 18.50 -6.90 4.16
CA GLY A 189 18.30 -5.67 3.40
C GLY A 189 18.52 -4.38 4.17
N PHE A 190 18.56 -4.43 5.52
CA PHE A 190 18.59 -3.23 6.35
C PHE A 190 19.80 -2.32 6.07
N GLY A 191 21.00 -2.87 6.02
CA GLY A 191 22.23 -2.09 5.83
C GLY A 191 22.24 -1.36 4.48
N GLU A 192 21.78 -2.02 3.42
CA GLU A 192 21.71 -1.39 2.11
C GLU A 192 20.60 -0.33 2.04
N ALA A 193 19.42 -0.63 2.58
CA ALA A 193 18.31 0.33 2.63
C ALA A 193 18.68 1.58 3.42
N GLN A 194 19.34 1.42 4.58
CA GLN A 194 19.83 2.53 5.39
C GLN A 194 20.86 3.37 4.64
N ALA A 195 21.85 2.73 4.00
CA ALA A 195 22.89 3.45 3.24
C ALA A 195 22.30 4.27 2.10
N LYS A 196 21.36 3.70 1.32
CA LYS A 196 20.67 4.38 0.22
C LYS A 196 19.82 5.55 0.71
N PHE A 197 19.10 5.34 1.81
CA PHE A 197 18.26 6.37 2.43
C PHE A 197 19.08 7.55 2.98
N LEU A 198 20.15 7.29 3.72
CA LEU A 198 20.99 8.35 4.32
C LEU A 198 21.78 9.15 3.28
N ARG A 199 22.14 8.51 2.14
CA ARG A 199 22.78 9.21 1.02
C ARG A 199 21.78 9.93 0.12
N TRP A 200 20.49 9.72 0.33
CA TRP A 200 19.40 10.17 -0.55
C TRP A 200 19.68 9.84 -2.01
N GLU A 201 20.04 8.56 -2.24
CA GLU A 201 20.48 8.09 -3.55
C GLU A 201 19.38 8.22 -4.58
N THR A 202 19.70 8.83 -5.70
CA THR A 202 18.81 9.09 -6.82
C THR A 202 18.95 8.02 -7.90
N PHE A 203 18.09 8.06 -8.93
CA PHE A 203 18.02 7.01 -9.95
C PHE A 203 19.13 7.13 -11.02
N GLY A 204 19.75 8.30 -11.14
CA GLY A 204 20.82 8.55 -12.10
C GLY A 204 20.31 8.87 -13.52
N THR A 205 19.11 9.42 -13.65
CA THR A 205 18.47 9.79 -14.91
C THR A 205 18.32 11.31 -15.04
N TYR A 206 17.69 11.81 -16.10
CA TYR A 206 17.57 13.24 -16.33
C TYR A 206 16.67 13.95 -15.29
N TRP A 207 15.53 13.35 -14.90
CA TRP A 207 14.67 13.87 -13.84
C TRP A 207 15.17 13.51 -12.45
N ASP A 208 15.86 12.39 -12.36
CA ASP A 208 16.62 11.93 -11.21
C ASP A 208 15.84 11.80 -9.88
N PRO A 209 14.70 11.11 -9.88
CA PRO A 209 13.93 10.91 -8.65
C PRO A 209 14.66 9.99 -7.66
N PRO A 210 14.43 10.15 -6.32
CA PRO A 210 15.09 9.35 -5.29
C PRO A 210 14.47 7.94 -5.14
N LEU A 211 14.41 7.16 -6.25
CA LEU A 211 13.86 5.81 -6.25
C LEU A 211 14.56 4.87 -5.25
N PRO A 212 15.90 4.74 -5.29
CA PRO A 212 16.58 3.82 -4.39
C PRO A 212 16.45 4.24 -2.92
N ALA A 213 16.51 5.54 -2.65
CA ALA A 213 16.41 6.09 -1.30
C ALA A 213 15.01 5.88 -0.69
N THR A 214 13.97 5.87 -1.48
CA THR A 214 12.58 5.77 -1.00
C THR A 214 12.01 4.35 -1.08
N LEU A 215 12.22 3.64 -2.19
CA LEU A 215 11.64 2.32 -2.37
C LEU A 215 12.32 1.24 -1.52
N LYS A 216 13.66 1.24 -1.35
CA LYS A 216 14.34 0.20 -0.56
C LYS A 216 13.89 0.18 0.91
N PRO A 217 13.84 1.31 1.64
CA PRO A 217 13.28 1.30 2.99
C PRO A 217 11.79 0.92 3.00
N THR A 218 11.01 1.39 2.00
CA THR A 218 9.58 1.07 1.92
C THR A 218 9.33 -0.42 1.72
N VAL A 219 10.18 -1.14 0.96
CA VAL A 219 10.12 -2.61 0.85
C VAL A 219 10.19 -3.27 2.21
N LEU A 220 11.16 -2.87 3.05
CA LEU A 220 11.33 -3.45 4.39
C LEU A 220 10.12 -3.14 5.29
N ILE A 221 9.63 -1.90 5.25
CA ILE A 221 8.44 -1.49 6.00
C ILE A 221 7.22 -2.28 5.52
N ALA A 222 7.00 -2.40 4.21
CA ALA A 222 5.87 -3.13 3.64
C ALA A 222 5.89 -4.61 4.05
N VAL A 223 7.05 -5.27 3.99
CA VAL A 223 7.19 -6.69 4.38
C VAL A 223 6.89 -6.87 5.87
N ILE A 224 7.34 -5.96 6.74
CA ILE A 224 7.00 -5.97 8.17
C ILE A 224 5.49 -5.80 8.36
N LEU A 225 4.86 -4.84 7.68
CA LEU A 225 3.43 -4.59 7.79
C LEU A 225 2.60 -5.79 7.31
N VAL A 226 2.99 -6.42 6.21
CA VAL A 226 2.33 -7.65 5.69
C VAL A 226 2.48 -8.79 6.70
N ALA A 227 3.66 -8.97 7.30
CA ALA A 227 3.89 -9.98 8.33
C ALA A 227 3.05 -9.74 9.59
N LEU A 228 2.92 -8.47 10.03
CA LEU A 228 2.03 -8.10 11.14
C LEU A 228 0.55 -8.34 10.78
N GLN A 229 0.12 -7.98 9.56
CA GLN A 229 -1.26 -8.25 9.13
C GLN A 229 -1.55 -9.75 9.08
N SER A 230 -0.59 -10.58 8.67
CA SER A 230 -0.77 -12.03 8.69
C SER A 230 -0.99 -12.59 10.09
N LEU A 231 -0.28 -12.05 11.10
CA LEU A 231 -0.50 -12.38 12.52
C LEU A 231 -1.88 -11.93 13.01
N VAL A 232 -2.28 -10.70 12.68
CA VAL A 232 -3.61 -10.17 13.05
C VAL A 232 -4.71 -11.04 12.45
N ASN A 233 -4.59 -11.44 11.18
CA ASN A 233 -5.53 -12.33 10.54
C ASN A 233 -5.58 -13.71 11.22
N LEU A 234 -4.43 -14.31 11.54
CA LEU A 234 -4.37 -15.61 12.24
C LEU A 234 -5.10 -15.56 13.58
N ILE A 235 -4.90 -14.49 14.35
CA ILE A 235 -5.56 -14.31 15.67
C ILE A 235 -7.06 -14.11 15.50
N ALA A 236 -7.47 -13.27 14.57
CA ALA A 236 -8.88 -12.96 14.29
C ALA A 236 -9.65 -14.19 13.80
N ASP A 237 -9.04 -15.02 12.96
CA ASP A 237 -9.70 -16.18 12.36
C ASP A 237 -9.58 -17.47 13.19
N TRP A 238 -8.83 -17.44 14.31
CA TRP A 238 -8.55 -18.65 15.11
C TRP A 238 -9.80 -19.35 15.61
N ASN A 239 -10.80 -18.59 16.05
CA ASN A 239 -12.06 -19.13 16.62
C ASN A 239 -13.23 -19.08 15.63
N LYS A 240 -13.07 -18.56 14.41
CA LYS A 240 -14.13 -18.54 13.42
C LYS A 240 -14.44 -19.94 12.92
N LYS A 241 -15.71 -20.15 12.56
CA LYS A 241 -16.12 -21.37 11.87
C LYS A 241 -15.47 -21.42 10.49
N PRO A 242 -15.14 -22.61 9.95
CA PRO A 242 -14.65 -22.73 8.59
C PRO A 242 -15.73 -22.18 7.63
N GLU A 243 -15.33 -21.24 6.79
CA GLU A 243 -16.13 -20.83 5.66
C GLU A 243 -15.85 -21.84 4.54
N SER A 244 -16.89 -22.54 4.08
CA SER A 244 -16.76 -23.37 2.88
C SER A 244 -16.83 -22.42 1.67
N HIS A 245 -15.72 -22.28 0.97
CA HIS A 245 -15.68 -21.57 -0.31
C HIS A 245 -16.19 -22.52 -1.41
N SER A 246 -17.46 -22.90 -1.32
CA SER A 246 -18.10 -23.64 -2.43
C SER A 246 -18.07 -22.72 -3.66
N PRO A 247 -17.54 -23.17 -4.81
CA PRO A 247 -17.49 -22.35 -6.02
C PRO A 247 -18.87 -22.03 -6.59
N ILE A 248 -19.90 -22.55 -5.96
CA ILE A 248 -21.30 -22.28 -6.29
C ILE A 248 -21.98 -21.99 -4.97
N ASP A 249 -22.26 -20.72 -4.69
CA ASP A 249 -23.11 -20.33 -3.58
C ASP A 249 -24.42 -21.11 -3.72
N GLU A 250 -24.82 -21.87 -2.70
CA GLU A 250 -26.09 -22.63 -2.69
C GLU A 250 -27.27 -21.72 -3.04
N ILE A 251 -27.20 -20.43 -2.70
CA ILE A 251 -28.17 -19.39 -3.05
C ILE A 251 -28.19 -19.12 -4.55
N GLU A 252 -27.05 -19.13 -5.22
CA GLU A 252 -26.99 -18.90 -6.68
C GLU A 252 -27.51 -20.11 -7.44
N VAL A 253 -27.22 -21.34 -6.98
CA VAL A 253 -27.83 -22.57 -7.54
C VAL A 253 -29.31 -22.59 -7.34
N GLU A 254 -29.80 -22.24 -6.15
CA GLU A 254 -31.23 -22.19 -5.87
C GLU A 254 -31.94 -21.10 -6.69
N SER A 255 -31.32 -19.95 -6.92
CA SER A 255 -31.82 -18.87 -7.77
C SER A 255 -31.88 -19.28 -9.24
N ILE A 256 -30.83 -19.97 -9.75
CA ILE A 256 -30.82 -20.52 -11.12
C ILE A 256 -31.85 -21.61 -11.29
N ILE A 257 -32.02 -22.52 -10.33
CA ILE A 257 -33.05 -23.56 -10.34
C ILE A 257 -34.45 -22.92 -10.34
N GLN A 258 -34.70 -21.89 -9.54
CA GLN A 258 -35.98 -21.18 -9.52
C GLN A 258 -36.25 -20.42 -10.82
N GLN A 259 -35.25 -19.78 -11.42
CA GLN A 259 -35.38 -19.12 -12.72
C GLN A 259 -35.65 -20.11 -13.84
N THR A 260 -34.95 -21.25 -13.84
CA THR A 260 -35.17 -22.32 -14.84
C THR A 260 -36.55 -22.96 -14.70
N ARG A 261 -37.07 -23.16 -13.48
CA ARG A 261 -38.43 -23.64 -13.23
C ARG A 261 -39.52 -22.65 -13.69
N LYS A 262 -39.26 -21.32 -13.54
CA LYS A 262 -40.22 -20.29 -14.01
C LYS A 262 -40.22 -20.09 -15.53
N GLY A 263 -39.15 -20.48 -16.21
CA GLY A 263 -39.03 -20.38 -17.67
C GLY A 263 -39.57 -21.61 -18.44
N VAL A 264 -39.98 -22.66 -17.74
CA VAL A 264 -40.54 -23.90 -18.33
C VAL A 264 -42.05 -24.00 -18.19
N ASN A 265 -42.71 -23.06 -17.51
CA ASN A 265 -44.15 -22.90 -17.44
C ASN A 265 -44.56 -21.65 -18.25
#